data_ab898dd412810bd899d85bf7848fca93
#
_entry.id   ab898dd412810bd899d85bf7848fca93
#
_cell.length_a   1.000
_cell.length_b   1.000
_cell.length_c   1.000
_cell.angle_alpha   90.00
_cell.angle_beta   90.00
_cell.angle_gamma   90.00
#
_symmetry.space_group_name_H-M   'P 1'
#
loop_
_entity.id
_entity.type
_entity.pdbx_description
1 polymer ?
#
loop_
_entity_poly.entity_id
_entity_poly.type
_entity_poly.pdbx_seq_one_letter_code
_entity_poly.pdbx_strand_id
1 'polypeptide(L)'
;MPRKYIKNCKCPEIESYIKAVLKKEIKASKELILACQLIKEEFEQDNIYTDTELLDKYLKIGYLFFKEIFPYQMFLTAIYLCTFYKGTRKARWRKILIVMGRGNG
;
A
#
# COMPACT_ATOMS: atom_id res chain seq x y z
N MET A 1 2.50 -7.58 -23.17
CA MET A 1 2.09 -7.46 -21.77
C MET A 1 2.57 -6.17 -21.18
N PRO A 2 1.69 -5.43 -20.50
CA PRO A 2 2.15 -4.20 -19.87
C PRO A 2 3.17 -4.51 -18.77
N ARG A 3 4.19 -3.68 -18.68
CA ARG A 3 5.18 -3.80 -17.62
C ARG A 3 4.56 -3.44 -16.28
N LYS A 4 4.88 -4.19 -15.25
CA LYS A 4 4.51 -3.81 -13.90
C LYS A 4 5.28 -2.54 -13.51
N TYR A 5 4.57 -1.61 -12.93
CA TYR A 5 5.20 -0.38 -12.45
C TYR A 5 6.15 -0.68 -11.28
N ILE A 6 5.75 -1.60 -10.40
CA ILE A 6 6.59 -2.02 -9.26
C ILE A 6 6.89 -3.51 -9.41
N LYS A 7 8.16 -3.83 -9.60
CA LYS A 7 8.62 -5.21 -9.70
C LYS A 7 8.32 -5.95 -8.39
N ASN A 8 7.90 -7.20 -8.50
CA ASN A 8 7.59 -8.08 -7.35
C ASN A 8 6.38 -7.65 -6.52
N CYS A 9 5.68 -6.58 -6.88
CA CYS A 9 4.46 -6.20 -6.19
C CYS A 9 3.27 -6.86 -6.87
N LYS A 10 2.56 -7.72 -6.14
CA LYS A 10 1.42 -8.45 -6.68
C LYS A 10 0.08 -7.84 -6.26
N CYS A 11 0.09 -6.69 -5.62
CA CYS A 11 -1.10 -6.04 -5.12
C CYS A 11 -1.44 -4.83 -6.00
N PRO A 12 -2.50 -4.89 -6.83
CA PRO A 12 -2.86 -3.77 -7.70
C PRO A 12 -3.20 -2.48 -6.95
N GLU A 13 -3.81 -2.60 -5.77
CA GLU A 13 -4.16 -1.45 -4.94
C GLU A 13 -2.93 -0.66 -4.52
N ILE A 14 -1.85 -1.36 -4.17
CA ILE A 14 -0.59 -0.72 -3.79
C ILE A 14 0.08 -0.11 -5.02
N GLU A 15 0.20 -0.91 -6.07
CA GLU A 15 0.91 -0.48 -7.27
C GLU A 15 0.27 0.74 -7.92
N SER A 16 -1.05 0.72 -8.10
CA SER A 16 -1.74 1.83 -8.74
C SER A 16 -1.72 3.10 -7.89
N TYR A 17 -1.81 2.97 -6.58
CA TYR A 17 -1.76 4.14 -5.70
C TYR A 17 -0.36 4.79 -5.71
N ILE A 18 0.69 3.98 -5.58
CA ILE A 18 2.07 4.48 -5.62
C ILE A 18 2.36 5.12 -6.97
N LYS A 19 1.91 4.49 -8.05
CA LYS A 19 2.08 5.05 -9.39
C LYS A 19 1.42 6.42 -9.50
N ALA A 20 0.19 6.56 -9.00
CA ALA A 20 -0.53 7.83 -9.05
C ALA A 20 0.21 8.91 -8.24
N VAL A 21 0.73 8.56 -7.07
CA VAL A 21 1.49 9.50 -6.24
C VAL A 21 2.79 9.93 -6.92
N LEU A 22 3.58 8.97 -7.39
CA LEU A 22 4.90 9.26 -7.93
C LEU A 22 4.83 9.94 -9.30
N LYS A 23 3.76 9.70 -10.07
CA LYS A 23 3.54 10.38 -11.34
C LYS A 23 2.75 11.68 -11.20
N LYS A 24 2.49 12.09 -9.96
CA LYS A 24 1.80 13.34 -9.63
C LYS A 24 0.39 13.42 -10.20
N GLU A 25 -0.25 12.26 -10.35
CA GLU A 25 -1.65 12.20 -10.78
C GLU A 25 -2.59 12.58 -9.65
N ILE A 26 -2.14 12.43 -8.40
CA ILE A 26 -2.86 12.89 -7.23
C ILE A 26 -1.94 13.77 -6.40
N LYS A 27 -2.54 14.72 -5.67
CA LYS A 27 -1.80 15.63 -4.82
C LYS A 27 -1.34 14.88 -3.57
N ALA A 28 -0.05 15.00 -3.23
CA ALA A 28 0.51 14.28 -2.10
C ALA A 28 1.59 15.11 -1.42
N SER A 29 1.74 14.92 -0.10
CA SER A 29 2.78 15.58 0.67
C SER A 29 4.15 15.00 0.33
N LYS A 30 5.20 15.73 0.69
CA LYS A 30 6.58 15.26 0.49
C LYS A 30 6.80 13.94 1.23
N GLU A 31 6.26 13.83 2.44
CA GLU A 31 6.38 12.64 3.26
C GLU A 31 5.74 11.43 2.58
N LEU A 32 4.56 11.62 2.00
CA LEU A 32 3.88 10.54 1.29
C LEU A 32 4.65 10.12 0.04
N ILE A 33 5.20 11.08 -0.69
CA ILE A 33 6.01 10.77 -1.87
C ILE A 33 7.23 9.95 -1.49
N LEU A 34 7.96 10.37 -0.43
CA LEU A 34 9.13 9.64 0.04
C LEU A 34 8.76 8.23 0.50
N ALA A 35 7.64 8.10 1.22
CA ALA A 35 7.18 6.80 1.69
C ALA A 35 6.86 5.88 0.51
N CYS A 36 6.20 6.41 -0.52
CA CYS A 36 5.89 5.61 -1.71
C CYS A 36 7.17 5.16 -2.44
N GLN A 37 8.18 6.01 -2.49
CA GLN A 37 9.47 5.64 -3.09
C GLN A 37 10.14 4.51 -2.30
N LEU A 38 10.14 4.60 -0.97
CA LEU A 38 10.73 3.57 -0.11
C LEU A 38 9.97 2.25 -0.24
N ILE A 39 8.65 2.30 -0.26
CA ILE A 39 7.83 1.10 -0.42
C ILE A 39 8.11 0.43 -1.77
N LYS A 40 8.19 1.22 -2.83
CA LYS A 40 8.52 0.73 -4.17
C LYS A 40 9.87 0.00 -4.16
N GLU A 41 10.89 0.63 -3.55
CA GLU A 41 12.21 0.02 -3.47
C GLU A 41 12.21 -1.30 -2.70
N GLU A 42 11.48 -1.36 -1.59
CA GLU A 42 11.39 -2.58 -0.78
C GLU A 42 10.78 -3.73 -1.58
N PHE A 43 9.73 -3.46 -2.35
CA PHE A 43 9.16 -4.50 -3.22
C PHE A 43 10.14 -4.93 -4.30
N GLU A 44 10.86 -3.98 -4.91
CA GLU A 44 11.81 -4.30 -5.98
C GLU A 44 13.00 -5.09 -5.48
N GLN A 45 13.35 -4.93 -4.19
CA GLN A 45 14.41 -5.74 -3.56
C GLN A 45 13.91 -7.12 -3.13
N ASP A 46 12.62 -7.38 -3.27
CA ASP A 46 12.00 -8.66 -2.97
C ASP A 46 12.12 -9.07 -1.49
N ASN A 47 12.13 -8.10 -0.60
CA ASN A 47 12.23 -8.31 0.84
C ASN A 47 10.87 -8.47 1.52
N ILE A 48 9.80 -8.07 0.85
CA ILE A 48 8.46 -8.04 1.42
C ILE A 48 7.45 -8.60 0.43
N TYR A 49 6.29 -8.98 0.96
CA TYR A 49 5.18 -9.43 0.13
C TYR A 49 3.86 -8.94 0.72
N THR A 50 2.84 -8.83 -0.12
CA THR A 50 1.50 -8.47 0.31
C THR A 50 0.58 -9.67 0.15
N ASP A 51 -0.16 -10.00 1.22
CA ASP A 51 -1.15 -11.05 1.20
C ASP A 51 -2.46 -10.48 0.64
N THR A 52 -2.69 -10.71 -0.65
CA THR A 52 -3.84 -10.15 -1.34
C THR A 52 -5.16 -10.80 -0.89
N GLU A 53 -5.12 -12.06 -0.48
CA GLU A 53 -6.31 -12.72 0.06
C GLU A 53 -6.73 -12.09 1.38
N LEU A 54 -5.77 -11.77 2.23
CA LEU A 54 -6.05 -11.10 3.49
C LEU A 54 -6.61 -9.69 3.24
N LEU A 55 -6.06 -8.98 2.25
CA LEU A 55 -6.57 -7.67 1.87
C LEU A 55 -8.03 -7.76 1.43
N ASP A 56 -8.36 -8.75 0.59
CA ASP A 56 -9.74 -8.95 0.14
C ASP A 56 -10.69 -9.16 1.32
N LYS A 57 -10.26 -9.90 2.33
CA LYS A 57 -11.07 -10.11 3.53
C LYS A 57 -11.30 -8.81 4.29
N TYR A 58 -10.25 -8.01 4.46
CA TYR A 58 -10.38 -6.71 5.14
C TYR A 58 -11.28 -5.76 4.37
N LEU A 59 -11.17 -5.73 3.06
CA LEU A 59 -12.00 -4.85 2.24
C LEU A 59 -13.47 -5.27 2.29
N LYS A 60 -13.74 -6.59 2.27
CA LYS A 60 -15.12 -7.08 2.42
C LYS A 60 -15.73 -6.66 3.74
N ILE A 61 -14.96 -6.76 4.82
CA ILE A 61 -15.42 -6.32 6.14
C ILE A 61 -15.66 -4.81 6.12
N GLY A 62 -14.75 -4.05 5.52
CA GLY A 62 -14.89 -2.61 5.40
C GLY A 62 -16.16 -2.19 4.69
N TYR A 63 -16.52 -2.86 3.60
CA TYR A 63 -17.73 -2.55 2.86
C TYR A 63 -19.02 -2.85 3.64
N LEU A 64 -18.94 -3.66 4.70
CA LEU A 64 -20.10 -3.86 5.57
C LEU A 64 -20.38 -2.63 6.44
N PHE A 65 -19.37 -1.82 6.73
CA PHE A 65 -19.47 -0.68 7.60
C PHE A 65 -19.45 0.66 6.87
N PHE A 66 -18.91 0.70 5.66
CA PHE A 66 -18.74 1.92 4.90
C PHE A 66 -19.32 1.77 3.51
N LYS A 67 -19.99 2.80 3.02
CA LYS A 67 -20.55 2.78 1.66
C LYS A 67 -19.48 2.72 0.60
N GLU A 68 -18.32 3.30 0.88
CA GLU A 68 -17.25 3.42 -0.09
C GLU A 68 -15.90 3.34 0.63
N ILE A 69 -14.94 2.69 0.00
CA ILE A 69 -13.56 2.66 0.47
C ILE A 69 -12.71 3.36 -0.58
N PHE A 70 -12.06 4.45 -0.18
CA PHE A 70 -11.25 5.24 -1.10
C PHE A 70 -9.91 4.55 -1.38
N PRO A 71 -9.29 4.82 -2.55
CA PRO A 71 -8.00 4.22 -2.89
C PRO A 71 -6.93 4.40 -1.83
N TYR A 72 -6.88 5.56 -1.18
CA TYR A 72 -5.93 5.81 -0.10
C TYR A 72 -6.13 4.84 1.06
N GLN A 73 -7.38 4.59 1.43
CA GLN A 73 -7.71 3.66 2.51
C GLN A 73 -7.34 2.22 2.15
N MET A 74 -7.58 1.82 0.90
CA MET A 74 -7.18 0.49 0.43
C MET A 74 -5.66 0.34 0.46
N PHE A 75 -4.94 1.38 0.03
CA PHE A 75 -3.49 1.39 0.05
C PHE A 75 -2.96 1.24 1.48
N LEU A 76 -3.47 2.02 2.42
CA LEU A 76 -3.04 1.94 3.82
C LEU A 76 -3.34 0.57 4.42
N THR A 77 -4.52 0.02 4.14
CA THR A 77 -4.89 -1.30 4.63
C THR A 77 -3.92 -2.36 4.10
N ALA A 78 -3.63 -2.30 2.80
CA ALA A 78 -2.73 -3.27 2.17
C ALA A 78 -1.32 -3.16 2.74
N ILE A 79 -0.80 -1.95 2.88
CA ILE A 79 0.57 -1.72 3.37
C ILE A 79 0.68 -2.04 4.86
N TYR A 80 -0.27 -1.58 5.65
CA TYR A 80 -0.18 -1.67 7.11
C TYR A 80 -0.54 -3.05 7.64
N LEU A 81 -1.60 -3.65 7.11
CA LEU A 81 -2.15 -4.88 7.66
C LEU A 81 -1.80 -6.14 6.84
N CYS A 82 -1.46 -5.98 5.59
CA CYS A 82 -1.32 -7.12 4.67
C CYS A 82 0.08 -7.29 4.07
N THR A 83 1.03 -6.43 4.42
CA THR A 83 2.40 -6.51 3.90
C THR A 83 3.36 -6.96 5.00
N PHE A 84 4.09 -8.03 4.73
CA PHE A 84 4.93 -8.72 5.69
C PHE A 84 6.34 -8.91 5.14
N TYR A 85 7.30 -9.10 6.04
CA TYR A 85 8.63 -9.55 5.61
C TYR A 85 8.52 -10.92 4.95
N LYS A 86 9.23 -11.11 3.86
CA LYS A 86 9.19 -12.34 3.11
C LYS A 86 9.59 -13.53 3.99
N GLY A 87 8.81 -14.60 3.91
CA GLY A 87 9.02 -15.79 4.72
C GLY A 87 8.51 -15.69 6.15
N THR A 88 7.85 -14.59 6.52
CA THR A 88 7.33 -14.40 7.88
C THR A 88 5.93 -13.82 7.84
N ARG A 89 5.30 -13.70 9.01
CA ARG A 89 4.05 -12.96 9.16
C ARG A 89 4.26 -11.69 9.98
N LYS A 90 5.50 -11.18 10.04
CA LYS A 90 5.79 -9.92 10.71
C LYS A 90 5.50 -8.75 9.79
N ALA A 91 4.66 -7.83 10.26
CA ALA A 91 4.30 -6.64 9.50
C ALA A 91 5.54 -5.76 9.26
N ARG A 92 5.72 -5.28 8.03
CA ARG A 92 6.85 -4.43 7.69
C ARG A 92 6.71 -3.03 8.25
N TRP A 93 5.51 -2.46 8.19
CA TRP A 93 5.28 -1.09 8.64
C TRP A 93 4.18 -1.06 9.69
N ARG A 94 4.46 -0.47 10.83
CA ARG A 94 3.49 -0.35 11.92
C ARG A 94 3.21 1.09 12.35
N LYS A 95 4.25 1.92 12.42
CA LYS A 95 4.14 3.26 13.00
C LYS A 95 4.17 4.39 11.99
N ILE A 96 4.97 4.25 10.95
CA ILE A 96 5.18 5.31 9.97
C ILE A 96 3.88 5.69 9.27
N LEU A 97 3.08 4.67 8.89
CA LEU A 97 1.84 4.90 8.16
C LEU A 97 0.77 5.57 9.02
N ILE A 98 0.79 5.34 10.33
CA ILE A 98 -0.15 6.02 11.23
C ILE A 98 0.10 7.53 11.19
N VAL A 99 1.36 7.94 11.24
CA VAL A 99 1.72 9.37 11.19
C VAL A 99 1.31 9.97 9.86
N MET A 100 1.58 9.29 8.75
CA MET A 100 1.18 9.76 7.42
C MET A 100 -0.34 9.85 7.29
N GLY A 101 -1.05 8.87 7.83
CA GLY A 101 -2.50 8.87 7.81
C GLY A 101 -3.09 10.09 8.51
N ARG A 102 -2.49 10.48 9.62
CA ARG A 102 -2.91 11.68 10.35
C ARG A 102 -2.65 12.96 9.56
N GLY A 103 -1.54 13.01 8.85
CA GLY A 103 -1.19 14.18 8.06
C GLY A 103 -2.05 14.37 6.83
N ASN A 104 -2.68 13.30 6.35
CA ASN A 104 -3.48 13.32 5.13
C ASN A 104 -4.95 12.99 5.35
N GLY A 105 -5.28 12.66 6.58
CA GLY A 105 -6.64 12.25 6.95
C GLY A 105 -7.61 13.37 7.13
#